data_28ce611606bd7ad4df2f812c114c4078
#
_entry.id   28ce611606bd7ad4df2f812c114c4078
#
_cell.length_a   1.000
_cell.length_b   1.000
_cell.length_c   1.000
_cell.angle_alpha   90.00
_cell.angle_beta   90.00
_cell.angle_gamma   90.00
#
_symmetry.space_group_name_H-M   'P 1'
#
loop_
_entity.id
_entity.type
_entity.pdbx_description
1 polymer ?
#
loop_
_entity_poly.entity_id
_entity_poly.type
_entity_poly.pdbx_seq_one_letter_code
_entity_poly.pdbx_strand_id
1 'polypeptide(L)'
;MQITKDKLNIAVIGGGGREHAIIRRLAQSRRAGKIYALPGNGGISREHAGSDSCPVTCTGIAATDLEKIVDFVLNNEIDFAAVIPDDPLVMGLCDMLREKGIPCFGPSKAAAIIEGSKAFSKELMQKYGIPTAEYKVFSDADAAAEYAAHHSLPVVVKADGLALGKGVIIAKTHEEAIEAVNDMMRGGKFGRSGATVVVEEFLTGPEVSVLAFTDGKTVVPLPSSMDHKRAGDGDTGLNTGGMGVIAPNPFYTKAAEEQVMQSIILPTLNAMNAEGRTFRGCLYFGLMLTPNGPRVIEYNCRFGDPETQAVLPLVEGDLLEIMIATQAGTLDKCEIKLSDKSSCCLVLASGGYPEKYEKGKLITFDGDVEADCGVCIFHAGTKLGTPDSSEFVTSGGRVLGITAVRDTLEEAVRAAYAAAERVHFDGKYSRSDIGLSALRESRLKNG
;
A
#
# COMPACT_ATOMS: atom_id res chain seq x y z
N MET A 1 -22.90 -6.94 11.65
CA MET A 1 -22.77 -7.97 12.71
C MET A 1 -21.98 -7.34 13.84
N GLN A 2 -22.48 -7.37 15.06
CA GLN A 2 -21.81 -6.76 16.22
C GLN A 2 -20.90 -7.81 16.89
N ILE A 3 -19.59 -7.52 16.99
CA ILE A 3 -18.64 -8.41 17.65
C ILE A 3 -18.62 -8.06 19.15
N THR A 4 -19.14 -8.95 20.00
CA THR A 4 -19.31 -8.71 21.45
C THR A 4 -18.25 -9.40 22.32
N LYS A 5 -17.42 -10.27 21.72
CA LYS A 5 -16.39 -11.05 22.42
C LYS A 5 -15.25 -10.12 22.91
N ASP A 6 -14.76 -10.33 24.12
CA ASP A 6 -13.71 -9.49 24.74
C ASP A 6 -12.33 -9.74 24.12
N LYS A 7 -12.01 -10.96 23.78
CA LYS A 7 -10.74 -11.36 23.14
C LYS A 7 -10.99 -12.05 21.82
N LEU A 8 -10.46 -11.51 20.74
CA LEU A 8 -10.70 -11.96 19.37
C LEU A 8 -9.53 -12.77 18.82
N ASN A 9 -9.85 -13.87 18.16
CA ASN A 9 -8.94 -14.54 17.24
C ASN A 9 -9.00 -13.81 15.89
N ILE A 10 -7.88 -13.30 15.43
CA ILE A 10 -7.79 -12.44 14.24
C ILE A 10 -6.98 -13.13 13.16
N ALA A 11 -7.50 -13.20 11.95
CA ALA A 11 -6.73 -13.58 10.77
C ALA A 11 -6.30 -12.33 9.98
N VAL A 12 -5.00 -12.18 9.74
CA VAL A 12 -4.46 -11.13 8.85
C VAL A 12 -3.93 -11.81 7.60
N ILE A 13 -4.56 -11.50 6.46
CA ILE A 13 -4.17 -12.06 5.16
C ILE A 13 -3.04 -11.20 4.59
N GLY A 14 -1.94 -11.85 4.23
CA GLY A 14 -0.74 -11.25 3.70
C GLY A 14 0.51 -11.53 4.53
N GLY A 15 1.68 -11.06 4.08
CA GLY A 15 2.96 -11.33 4.73
C GLY A 15 4.07 -10.35 4.34
N GLY A 16 3.72 -9.17 3.86
CA GLY A 16 4.67 -8.09 3.54
C GLY A 16 4.96 -7.17 4.72
N GLY A 17 5.72 -6.12 4.48
CA GLY A 17 6.03 -5.09 5.48
C GLY A 17 4.79 -4.32 5.94
N ARG A 18 3.85 -4.11 5.03
CA ARG A 18 2.53 -3.53 5.30
C ARG A 18 1.76 -4.38 6.31
N GLU A 19 1.66 -5.67 6.09
CA GLU A 19 0.97 -6.59 6.99
C GLU A 19 1.68 -6.67 8.33
N HIS A 20 3.01 -6.63 8.36
CA HIS A 20 3.76 -6.58 9.61
C HIS A 20 3.43 -5.33 10.44
N ALA A 21 3.39 -4.15 9.82
CA ALA A 21 3.00 -2.92 10.50
C ALA A 21 1.56 -2.98 11.05
N ILE A 22 0.63 -3.55 10.28
CA ILE A 22 -0.75 -3.76 10.71
C ILE A 22 -0.83 -4.74 11.88
N ILE A 23 -0.16 -5.89 11.80
CA ILE A 23 -0.14 -6.90 12.87
C ILE A 23 0.41 -6.32 14.17
N ARG A 24 1.53 -5.57 14.12
CA ARG A 24 2.11 -4.88 15.28
C ARG A 24 1.12 -3.92 15.94
N ARG A 25 0.33 -3.21 15.15
CA ARG A 25 -0.72 -2.31 15.67
C ARG A 25 -1.93 -3.07 16.20
N LEU A 26 -2.39 -4.12 15.53
CA LEU A 26 -3.50 -4.96 16.01
C LEU A 26 -3.18 -5.64 17.33
N ALA A 27 -1.94 -6.11 17.51
CA ALA A 27 -1.48 -6.76 18.72
C ALA A 27 -1.48 -5.85 19.96
N GLN A 28 -1.49 -4.53 19.77
CA GLN A 28 -1.62 -3.53 20.86
C GLN A 28 -3.06 -3.38 21.34
N SER A 29 -4.05 -3.87 20.60
CA SER A 29 -5.44 -3.79 21.01
C SER A 29 -5.72 -4.63 22.26
N ARG A 30 -6.47 -4.07 23.18
CA ARG A 30 -6.95 -4.83 24.37
C ARG A 30 -7.84 -5.99 23.98
N ARG A 31 -8.48 -5.94 22.81
CA ARG A 31 -9.36 -7.01 22.31
C ARG A 31 -8.63 -8.03 21.44
N ALA A 32 -7.39 -7.83 21.07
CA ALA A 32 -6.62 -8.85 20.40
C ALA A 32 -6.31 -10.01 21.37
N GLY A 33 -6.76 -11.20 21.05
CA GLY A 33 -6.51 -12.44 21.80
C GLY A 33 -5.39 -13.24 21.17
N LYS A 34 -5.51 -13.51 19.86
CA LYS A 34 -4.51 -14.20 19.06
C LYS A 34 -4.57 -13.70 17.62
N ILE A 35 -3.40 -13.57 16.96
CA ILE A 35 -3.30 -13.20 15.55
C ILE A 35 -2.70 -14.35 14.76
N TYR A 36 -3.33 -14.66 13.63
CA TYR A 36 -2.82 -15.58 12.63
C TYR A 36 -2.49 -14.80 11.36
N ALA A 37 -1.26 -14.91 10.87
CA ALA A 37 -0.80 -14.30 9.62
C ALA A 37 -0.78 -15.33 8.50
N LEU A 38 -1.41 -15.03 7.37
CA LEU A 38 -1.59 -15.93 6.22
C LEU A 38 -0.98 -15.30 4.95
N PRO A 39 0.23 -15.62 4.52
CA PRO A 39 1.17 -16.60 5.10
C PRO A 39 2.01 -16.07 6.28
N GLY A 40 2.16 -14.74 6.45
CA GLY A 40 3.14 -14.11 7.32
C GLY A 40 4.56 -14.11 6.72
N ASN A 41 5.55 -13.74 7.53
CA ASN A 41 6.98 -13.73 7.17
C ASN A 41 7.86 -13.99 8.40
N GLY A 42 9.18 -13.96 8.22
CA GLY A 42 10.13 -14.25 9.29
C GLY A 42 10.00 -13.33 10.50
N GLY A 43 9.84 -12.01 10.29
CA GLY A 43 9.67 -11.04 11.38
C GLY A 43 8.33 -11.17 12.08
N ILE A 44 7.24 -11.31 11.32
CA ILE A 44 5.90 -11.53 11.86
C ILE A 44 5.87 -12.77 12.78
N SER A 45 6.58 -13.82 12.42
CA SER A 45 6.65 -15.05 13.26
C SER A 45 7.34 -14.83 14.60
N ARG A 46 8.03 -13.72 14.78
CA ARG A 46 8.73 -13.34 16.03
C ARG A 46 8.09 -12.14 16.72
N GLU A 47 7.05 -11.54 16.10
CA GLU A 47 6.34 -10.43 16.69
C GLU A 47 5.66 -10.90 17.99
N HIS A 48 5.83 -10.13 19.05
CA HIS A 48 5.32 -10.46 20.39
C HIS A 48 5.70 -11.86 20.92
N ALA A 49 6.78 -12.44 20.38
CA ALA A 49 7.35 -13.67 20.93
C ALA A 49 7.79 -13.42 22.39
N GLY A 50 7.05 -14.01 23.33
CA GLY A 50 7.31 -13.85 24.78
C GLY A 50 6.44 -12.80 25.48
N SER A 51 5.52 -12.14 24.83
CA SER A 51 4.51 -11.30 25.49
C SER A 51 3.21 -12.09 25.72
N ASP A 52 2.69 -12.03 26.93
CA ASP A 52 1.42 -12.70 27.31
C ASP A 52 0.18 -12.04 26.69
N SER A 53 0.35 -10.92 25.98
CA SER A 53 -0.78 -10.07 25.57
C SER A 53 -1.45 -10.54 24.28
N CYS A 54 -0.70 -10.87 23.21
CA CYS A 54 -1.28 -11.32 21.93
C CYS A 54 -0.28 -12.15 21.12
N PRO A 55 -0.34 -13.48 21.17
CA PRO A 55 0.54 -14.32 20.36
C PRO A 55 0.23 -14.21 18.87
N VAL A 56 1.29 -14.17 18.05
CA VAL A 56 1.21 -14.14 16.59
C VAL A 56 1.71 -15.46 16.01
N THR A 57 0.98 -16.05 15.07
CA THR A 57 1.32 -17.32 14.43
C THR A 57 1.26 -17.19 12.91
N CYS A 58 2.33 -17.53 12.21
CA CYS A 58 2.34 -17.63 10.75
C CYS A 58 1.88 -19.02 10.31
N THR A 59 1.03 -19.09 9.29
CA THR A 59 0.40 -20.36 8.86
C THR A 59 1.02 -20.93 7.59
N GLY A 60 1.70 -20.11 6.79
CA GLY A 60 2.23 -20.51 5.47
C GLY A 60 1.17 -20.62 4.37
N ILE A 61 -0.12 -20.35 4.65
CA ILE A 61 -1.19 -20.37 3.64
C ILE A 61 -1.04 -19.13 2.74
N ALA A 62 -0.89 -19.34 1.43
CA ALA A 62 -0.74 -18.24 0.48
C ALA A 62 -1.98 -17.32 0.47
N ALA A 63 -1.75 -16.00 0.38
CA ALA A 63 -2.82 -15.00 0.41
C ALA A 63 -3.84 -15.14 -0.76
N THR A 64 -3.47 -15.82 -1.83
CA THR A 64 -4.30 -16.10 -3.01
C THR A 64 -5.01 -17.45 -2.98
N ASP A 65 -4.77 -18.28 -1.98
CA ASP A 65 -5.44 -19.57 -1.80
C ASP A 65 -6.73 -19.37 -0.97
N LEU A 66 -7.76 -18.82 -1.62
CA LEU A 66 -8.98 -18.37 -0.97
C LEU A 66 -9.70 -19.50 -0.24
N GLU A 67 -9.74 -20.69 -0.83
CA GLU A 67 -10.43 -21.85 -0.25
C GLU A 67 -9.75 -22.27 1.05
N LYS A 68 -8.42 -22.44 1.05
CA LYS A 68 -7.67 -22.77 2.28
C LYS A 68 -7.77 -21.68 3.34
N ILE A 69 -7.84 -20.39 2.94
CA ILE A 69 -8.03 -19.31 3.89
C ILE A 69 -9.40 -19.43 4.57
N VAL A 70 -10.47 -19.65 3.79
CA VAL A 70 -11.83 -19.82 4.33
C VAL A 70 -11.89 -21.04 5.25
N ASP A 71 -11.36 -22.18 4.83
CA ASP A 71 -11.30 -23.40 5.66
C ASP A 71 -10.51 -23.15 6.96
N PHE A 72 -9.38 -22.48 6.87
CA PHE A 72 -8.58 -22.14 8.06
C PHE A 72 -9.36 -21.26 9.03
N VAL A 73 -10.03 -20.22 8.52
CA VAL A 73 -10.81 -19.28 9.32
C VAL A 73 -11.94 -19.99 10.07
N LEU A 74 -12.64 -20.91 9.42
CA LEU A 74 -13.73 -21.68 10.02
C LEU A 74 -13.23 -22.69 11.06
N ASN A 75 -12.11 -23.37 10.78
CA ASN A 75 -11.58 -24.43 11.65
C ASN A 75 -10.78 -23.89 12.86
N ASN A 76 -10.42 -22.61 12.87
CA ASN A 76 -9.63 -22.00 13.96
C ASN A 76 -10.40 -20.94 14.75
N GLU A 77 -11.73 -20.94 14.68
CA GLU A 77 -12.59 -20.02 15.44
C GLU A 77 -12.19 -18.56 15.30
N ILE A 78 -11.91 -18.14 14.06
CA ILE A 78 -11.55 -16.75 13.78
C ILE A 78 -12.78 -15.86 13.94
N ASP A 79 -12.66 -14.84 14.79
CA ASP A 79 -13.72 -13.88 15.08
C ASP A 79 -13.73 -12.68 14.11
N PHE A 80 -12.56 -12.36 13.54
CA PHE A 80 -12.39 -11.22 12.64
C PHE A 80 -11.24 -11.46 11.65
N ALA A 81 -11.44 -11.12 10.39
CA ALA A 81 -10.39 -11.21 9.37
C ALA A 81 -10.03 -9.82 8.82
N ALA A 82 -8.75 -9.56 8.61
CA ALA A 82 -8.24 -8.38 7.91
C ALA A 82 -7.62 -8.81 6.57
N VAL A 83 -8.31 -8.51 5.46
CA VAL A 83 -7.84 -8.83 4.11
C VAL A 83 -7.10 -7.61 3.58
N ILE A 84 -5.78 -7.74 3.48
CA ILE A 84 -4.91 -6.58 3.26
C ILE A 84 -4.40 -6.45 1.81
N PRO A 85 -3.92 -7.52 1.12
CA PRO A 85 -3.42 -7.41 -0.25
C PRO A 85 -4.55 -7.24 -1.29
N ASP A 86 -4.20 -6.68 -2.44
CA ASP A 86 -5.06 -6.43 -3.59
C ASP A 86 -5.65 -7.71 -4.21
N ASP A 87 -4.80 -8.71 -4.50
CA ASP A 87 -5.23 -9.95 -5.15
C ASP A 87 -6.43 -10.63 -4.45
N PRO A 88 -6.38 -10.99 -3.15
CA PRO A 88 -7.51 -11.63 -2.48
C PRO A 88 -8.75 -10.72 -2.40
N LEU A 89 -8.59 -9.40 -2.35
CA LEU A 89 -9.71 -8.44 -2.37
C LEU A 89 -10.43 -8.46 -3.73
N VAL A 90 -9.68 -8.35 -4.82
CA VAL A 90 -10.22 -8.39 -6.19
C VAL A 90 -10.77 -9.78 -6.54
N MET A 91 -10.19 -10.85 -6.02
CA MET A 91 -10.71 -12.21 -6.15
C MET A 91 -12.02 -12.42 -5.37
N GLY A 92 -12.28 -11.64 -4.31
CA GLY A 92 -13.55 -11.66 -3.58
C GLY A 92 -13.52 -12.40 -2.23
N LEU A 93 -12.34 -12.54 -1.61
CA LEU A 93 -12.22 -13.21 -0.31
C LEU A 93 -13.13 -12.61 0.76
N CYS A 94 -13.28 -11.27 0.79
CA CYS A 94 -14.16 -10.62 1.75
C CYS A 94 -15.63 -11.08 1.61
N ASP A 95 -16.09 -11.31 0.38
CA ASP A 95 -17.46 -11.75 0.13
C ASP A 95 -17.63 -13.22 0.60
N MET A 96 -16.66 -14.09 0.28
CA MET A 96 -16.65 -15.48 0.74
C MET A 96 -16.69 -15.60 2.29
N LEU A 97 -15.88 -14.78 2.97
CA LEU A 97 -15.87 -14.77 4.45
C LEU A 97 -17.20 -14.27 5.03
N ARG A 98 -17.76 -13.19 4.47
CA ARG A 98 -19.05 -12.65 4.92
C ARG A 98 -20.20 -13.62 4.70
N GLU A 99 -20.23 -14.36 3.61
CA GLU A 99 -21.19 -15.43 3.34
C GLU A 99 -21.12 -16.55 4.38
N LYS A 100 -19.95 -16.79 4.98
CA LYS A 100 -19.76 -17.71 6.11
C LYS A 100 -20.01 -17.08 7.47
N GLY A 101 -20.46 -15.82 7.52
CA GLY A 101 -20.74 -15.10 8.77
C GLY A 101 -19.50 -14.55 9.48
N ILE A 102 -18.34 -14.53 8.84
CA ILE A 102 -17.10 -13.98 9.40
C ILE A 102 -16.98 -12.49 9.07
N PRO A 103 -17.00 -11.59 10.07
CA PRO A 103 -16.74 -10.17 9.86
C PRO A 103 -15.30 -9.96 9.33
N CYS A 104 -15.16 -9.14 8.29
CA CYS A 104 -13.83 -8.90 7.74
C CYS A 104 -13.64 -7.45 7.28
N PHE A 105 -12.46 -6.89 7.56
CA PHE A 105 -12.01 -5.62 7.02
C PHE A 105 -11.51 -5.81 5.58
N GLY A 106 -12.01 -4.97 4.68
CA GLY A 106 -11.70 -4.94 3.27
C GLY A 106 -12.97 -4.77 2.42
N PRO A 107 -12.87 -4.19 1.21
CA PRO A 107 -14.01 -4.00 0.31
C PRO A 107 -14.56 -5.34 -0.19
N SER A 108 -15.80 -5.31 -0.70
CA SER A 108 -16.35 -6.40 -1.51
C SER A 108 -15.62 -6.50 -2.85
N LYS A 109 -15.70 -7.62 -3.53
CA LYS A 109 -15.20 -7.79 -4.90
C LYS A 109 -15.74 -6.71 -5.83
N ALA A 110 -17.03 -6.38 -5.69
CA ALA A 110 -17.68 -5.35 -6.48
C ALA A 110 -17.10 -3.95 -6.25
N ALA A 111 -16.65 -3.64 -5.02
CA ALA A 111 -15.99 -2.36 -4.71
C ALA A 111 -14.49 -2.37 -5.02
N ALA A 112 -13.81 -3.51 -4.88
CA ALA A 112 -12.39 -3.66 -5.19
C ALA A 112 -12.05 -3.45 -6.68
N ILE A 113 -13.06 -3.44 -7.56
CA ILE A 113 -12.88 -3.13 -8.98
C ILE A 113 -12.26 -1.76 -9.22
N ILE A 114 -12.36 -0.83 -8.27
CA ILE A 114 -11.76 0.51 -8.37
C ILE A 114 -10.22 0.44 -8.51
N GLU A 115 -9.58 -0.63 -8.00
CA GLU A 115 -8.17 -0.96 -8.28
C GLU A 115 -8.07 -2.05 -9.34
N GLY A 116 -9.00 -3.02 -9.32
CA GLY A 116 -9.01 -4.20 -10.19
C GLY A 116 -9.19 -3.88 -11.68
N SER A 117 -9.71 -2.69 -12.03
CA SER A 117 -9.81 -2.20 -13.41
C SER A 117 -9.55 -0.69 -13.48
N LYS A 118 -8.45 -0.32 -14.17
CA LYS A 118 -8.12 1.08 -14.44
C LYS A 118 -9.12 1.72 -15.39
N ALA A 119 -9.62 0.96 -16.37
CA ALA A 119 -10.68 1.41 -17.27
C ALA A 119 -11.94 1.78 -16.47
N PHE A 120 -12.41 0.90 -15.58
CA PHE A 120 -13.55 1.21 -14.71
C PHE A 120 -13.32 2.47 -13.88
N SER A 121 -12.16 2.62 -13.23
CA SER A 121 -11.91 3.81 -12.39
C SER A 121 -11.85 5.09 -13.22
N LYS A 122 -11.32 5.04 -14.45
CA LYS A 122 -11.33 6.18 -15.37
C LYS A 122 -12.74 6.55 -15.81
N GLU A 123 -13.54 5.58 -16.20
CA GLU A 123 -14.94 5.78 -16.57
C GLU A 123 -15.76 6.33 -15.41
N LEU A 124 -15.54 5.83 -14.18
CA LEU A 124 -16.15 6.34 -12.95
C LEU A 124 -15.79 7.82 -12.75
N MET A 125 -14.50 8.15 -12.81
CA MET A 125 -14.04 9.53 -12.65
C MET A 125 -14.64 10.47 -13.69
N GLN A 126 -14.67 10.07 -14.94
CA GLN A 126 -15.27 10.84 -16.01
C GLN A 126 -16.76 11.06 -15.79
N LYS A 127 -17.51 10.00 -15.48
CA LYS A 127 -18.97 10.03 -15.26
C LYS A 127 -19.38 10.95 -14.13
N TYR A 128 -18.58 11.02 -13.07
CA TYR A 128 -18.88 11.79 -11.86
C TYR A 128 -18.07 13.08 -11.73
N GLY A 129 -17.33 13.47 -12.78
CA GLY A 129 -16.57 14.72 -12.81
C GLY A 129 -15.40 14.78 -11.82
N ILE A 130 -14.81 13.64 -11.46
CA ILE A 130 -13.65 13.56 -10.57
C ILE A 130 -12.39 13.87 -11.38
N PRO A 131 -11.55 14.85 -10.96
CA PRO A 131 -10.38 15.27 -11.72
C PRO A 131 -9.35 14.14 -11.88
N THR A 132 -9.00 13.81 -13.11
CA THR A 132 -7.96 12.86 -13.48
C THR A 132 -7.30 13.27 -14.79
N ALA A 133 -6.25 12.54 -15.22
CA ALA A 133 -5.62 12.70 -16.52
C ALA A 133 -6.61 12.47 -17.66
N GLU A 134 -6.47 13.21 -18.75
CA GLU A 134 -7.16 12.89 -20.01
C GLU A 134 -6.75 11.48 -20.44
N TYR A 135 -7.71 10.68 -20.91
CA TYR A 135 -7.45 9.28 -21.20
C TYR A 135 -8.35 8.73 -22.32
N LYS A 136 -7.90 7.60 -22.86
CA LYS A 136 -8.75 6.76 -23.73
C LYS A 136 -8.46 5.28 -23.45
N VAL A 137 -9.53 4.48 -23.47
CA VAL A 137 -9.49 3.04 -23.25
C VAL A 137 -9.53 2.30 -24.59
N PHE A 138 -8.71 1.28 -24.74
CA PHE A 138 -8.63 0.48 -25.95
C PHE A 138 -8.62 -1.02 -25.63
N SER A 139 -9.44 -1.77 -26.36
CA SER A 139 -9.44 -3.23 -26.43
C SER A 139 -8.87 -3.76 -27.76
N ASP A 140 -8.54 -2.88 -28.70
CA ASP A 140 -7.89 -3.17 -29.96
C ASP A 140 -6.47 -2.59 -29.98
N ALA A 141 -5.47 -3.43 -30.23
CA ALA A 141 -4.07 -3.06 -30.16
C ALA A 141 -3.63 -2.12 -31.28
N ASP A 142 -4.20 -2.24 -32.50
CA ASP A 142 -3.86 -1.38 -33.62
C ASP A 142 -4.41 0.03 -33.39
N ALA A 143 -5.65 0.15 -32.94
CA ALA A 143 -6.25 1.44 -32.56
C ALA A 143 -5.53 2.10 -31.39
N ALA A 144 -5.09 1.33 -30.39
CA ALA A 144 -4.29 1.85 -29.27
C ALA A 144 -2.94 2.37 -29.73
N ALA A 145 -2.23 1.63 -30.57
CA ALA A 145 -0.93 2.00 -31.12
C ALA A 145 -1.03 3.25 -32.01
N GLU A 146 -2.04 3.32 -32.86
CA GLU A 146 -2.31 4.50 -33.70
C GLU A 146 -2.58 5.76 -32.84
N TYR A 147 -3.42 5.62 -31.81
CA TYR A 147 -3.70 6.74 -30.90
C TYR A 147 -2.43 7.18 -30.15
N ALA A 148 -1.66 6.24 -29.62
CA ALA A 148 -0.41 6.52 -28.89
C ALA A 148 0.66 7.16 -29.79
N ALA A 149 0.71 6.81 -31.08
CA ALA A 149 1.61 7.39 -32.07
C ALA A 149 1.34 8.86 -32.37
N HIS A 150 0.14 9.37 -32.08
CA HIS A 150 -0.26 10.75 -32.32
C HIS A 150 -0.54 11.56 -31.06
N HIS A 151 -0.41 10.94 -29.88
CA HIS A 151 -0.60 11.61 -28.59
C HIS A 151 0.57 12.54 -28.26
N SER A 152 0.32 13.58 -27.48
CA SER A 152 1.39 14.43 -26.94
C SER A 152 2.33 13.63 -26.03
N LEU A 153 3.63 13.93 -26.09
CA LEU A 153 4.66 13.27 -25.31
C LEU A 153 5.09 14.12 -24.09
N PRO A 154 5.45 13.49 -22.96
CA PRO A 154 5.37 12.06 -22.69
C PRO A 154 3.92 11.56 -22.62
N VAL A 155 3.69 10.28 -22.92
CA VAL A 155 2.39 9.62 -22.81
C VAL A 155 2.46 8.43 -21.86
N VAL A 156 1.39 8.16 -21.12
CA VAL A 156 1.32 7.04 -20.18
C VAL A 156 0.45 5.93 -20.73
N VAL A 157 1.02 4.73 -20.83
CA VAL A 157 0.29 3.52 -21.25
C VAL A 157 0.17 2.60 -20.02
N LYS A 158 -1.07 2.22 -19.69
CA LYS A 158 -1.37 1.37 -18.53
C LYS A 158 -2.14 0.13 -18.95
N ALA A 159 -1.68 -1.05 -18.55
CA ALA A 159 -2.48 -2.28 -18.66
C ALA A 159 -3.66 -2.20 -17.66
N ASP A 160 -4.85 -2.64 -18.10
CA ASP A 160 -6.02 -2.75 -17.24
C ASP A 160 -5.86 -3.93 -16.26
N GLY A 161 -6.29 -3.75 -15.02
CA GLY A 161 -6.17 -4.76 -13.96
C GLY A 161 -4.88 -4.70 -13.14
N LEU A 162 -4.74 -5.70 -12.24
CA LEU A 162 -3.58 -5.80 -11.35
C LEU A 162 -2.35 -6.24 -12.16
N ALA A 163 -1.28 -5.48 -12.04
CA ALA A 163 -0.01 -5.72 -12.74
C ALA A 163 1.21 -5.50 -11.84
N LEU A 164 1.05 -5.57 -10.51
CA LEU A 164 2.12 -5.46 -9.50
C LEU A 164 3.03 -4.22 -9.71
N GLY A 165 2.43 -3.08 -10.09
CA GLY A 165 3.16 -1.84 -10.38
C GLY A 165 3.99 -1.85 -11.68
N LYS A 166 3.98 -2.95 -12.44
CA LYS A 166 4.76 -3.11 -13.68
C LYS A 166 3.95 -2.82 -14.95
N GLY A 167 2.64 -2.66 -14.83
CA GLY A 167 1.73 -2.41 -15.95
C GLY A 167 1.58 -0.92 -16.32
N VAL A 168 2.55 -0.06 -15.96
CA VAL A 168 2.54 1.37 -16.29
C VAL A 168 3.85 1.73 -16.94
N ILE A 169 3.78 2.26 -18.17
CA ILE A 169 4.93 2.71 -18.95
C ILE A 169 4.73 4.19 -19.30
N ILE A 170 5.71 5.02 -18.96
CA ILE A 170 5.78 6.41 -19.38
C ILE A 170 6.68 6.46 -20.60
N ALA A 171 6.08 6.59 -21.77
CA ALA A 171 6.77 6.63 -23.05
C ALA A 171 7.20 8.09 -23.37
N LYS A 172 8.46 8.28 -23.68
CA LYS A 172 9.06 9.58 -24.04
C LYS A 172 9.10 9.80 -25.54
N THR A 173 8.94 8.74 -26.32
CA THR A 173 8.84 8.78 -27.77
C THR A 173 7.61 8.01 -28.25
N HIS A 174 7.18 8.24 -29.49
CA HIS A 174 6.05 7.51 -30.07
C HIS A 174 6.38 6.04 -30.27
N GLU A 175 7.63 5.71 -30.60
CA GLU A 175 8.11 4.34 -30.74
C GLU A 175 8.00 3.57 -29.43
N GLU A 176 8.44 4.17 -28.30
CA GLU A 176 8.27 3.60 -26.95
C GLU A 176 6.79 3.40 -26.60
N ALA A 177 5.92 4.32 -27.01
CA ALA A 177 4.48 4.23 -26.75
C ALA A 177 3.84 3.06 -27.53
N ILE A 178 4.18 2.90 -28.81
CA ILE A 178 3.73 1.79 -29.65
C ILE A 178 4.25 0.46 -29.11
N GLU A 179 5.52 0.39 -28.71
CA GLU A 179 6.13 -0.79 -28.12
C GLU A 179 5.42 -1.17 -26.82
N ALA A 180 5.15 -0.21 -25.94
CA ALA A 180 4.42 -0.42 -24.69
C ALA A 180 3.02 -1.01 -24.92
N VAL A 181 2.27 -0.48 -25.89
CA VAL A 181 0.96 -1.03 -26.29
C VAL A 181 1.09 -2.46 -26.76
N ASN A 182 2.04 -2.75 -27.67
CA ASN A 182 2.24 -4.09 -28.22
C ASN A 182 2.67 -5.10 -27.14
N ASP A 183 3.60 -4.72 -26.26
CA ASP A 183 4.06 -5.56 -25.15
C ASP A 183 2.90 -5.91 -24.20
N MET A 184 2.03 -4.93 -23.89
CA MET A 184 0.90 -5.15 -23.02
C MET A 184 -0.18 -5.99 -23.66
N MET A 185 -0.60 -5.67 -24.89
CA MET A 185 -1.77 -6.29 -25.53
C MET A 185 -1.45 -7.56 -26.31
N ARG A 186 -0.24 -7.68 -26.90
CA ARG A 186 0.17 -8.80 -27.74
C ARG A 186 1.23 -9.69 -27.11
N GLY A 187 2.05 -9.12 -26.21
CA GLY A 187 3.18 -9.82 -25.58
C GLY A 187 2.81 -10.87 -24.54
N GLY A 188 1.52 -10.98 -24.15
CA GLY A 188 1.03 -11.95 -23.15
C GLY A 188 1.60 -11.78 -21.74
N LYS A 189 2.46 -10.80 -21.52
CA LYS A 189 3.19 -10.57 -20.25
C LYS A 189 2.27 -10.29 -19.06
N PHE A 190 1.10 -9.71 -19.33
CA PHE A 190 0.11 -9.32 -18.30
C PHE A 190 -1.15 -10.20 -18.35
N GLY A 191 -1.16 -11.30 -19.10
CA GLY A 191 -2.31 -12.19 -19.21
C GLY A 191 -3.60 -11.43 -19.58
N ARG A 192 -4.67 -11.67 -18.82
CA ARG A 192 -5.96 -10.97 -19.04
C ARG A 192 -5.90 -9.47 -18.79
N SER A 193 -5.03 -9.02 -17.89
CA SER A 193 -4.86 -7.58 -17.59
C SER A 193 -4.30 -6.78 -18.77
N GLY A 194 -3.62 -7.43 -19.70
CA GLY A 194 -3.11 -6.82 -20.93
C GLY A 194 -4.11 -6.73 -22.08
N ALA A 195 -5.29 -7.37 -21.97
CA ALA A 195 -6.29 -7.36 -23.05
C ALA A 195 -6.90 -5.97 -23.30
N THR A 196 -6.82 -5.09 -22.33
CA THR A 196 -7.27 -3.69 -22.41
C THR A 196 -6.14 -2.78 -21.91
N VAL A 197 -5.95 -1.65 -22.57
CA VAL A 197 -5.01 -0.62 -22.15
C VAL A 197 -5.69 0.74 -22.00
N VAL A 198 -5.18 1.54 -21.09
CA VAL A 198 -5.54 2.95 -20.93
C VAL A 198 -4.35 3.79 -21.36
N VAL A 199 -4.57 4.69 -22.32
CA VAL A 199 -3.57 5.66 -22.76
C VAL A 199 -3.95 7.02 -22.18
N GLU A 200 -3.03 7.65 -21.45
CA GLU A 200 -3.30 8.87 -20.66
C GLU A 200 -2.27 9.96 -20.94
N GLU A 201 -2.69 11.22 -20.76
CA GLU A 201 -1.74 12.33 -20.66
C GLU A 201 -0.79 12.14 -19.49
N PHE A 202 0.44 12.62 -19.64
CA PHE A 202 1.42 12.64 -18.56
C PHE A 202 1.19 13.86 -17.66
N LEU A 203 0.80 13.62 -16.42
CA LEU A 203 0.65 14.67 -15.41
C LEU A 203 1.99 15.06 -14.81
N THR A 204 2.14 16.35 -14.48
CA THR A 204 3.34 16.90 -13.83
C THR A 204 2.99 17.59 -12.53
N GLY A 205 3.82 17.41 -11.51
CA GLY A 205 3.68 17.98 -10.18
C GLY A 205 4.21 17.04 -9.10
N PRO A 206 4.14 17.42 -7.83
CA PRO A 206 4.40 16.51 -6.72
C PRO A 206 3.36 15.40 -6.64
N GLU A 207 3.83 14.14 -6.49
CA GLU A 207 2.94 13.03 -6.17
C GLU A 207 2.62 13.01 -4.68
N VAL A 208 1.38 12.64 -4.36
CA VAL A 208 0.88 12.50 -3.00
C VAL A 208 0.06 11.22 -2.88
N SER A 209 0.34 10.46 -1.83
CA SER A 209 -0.47 9.33 -1.43
C SER A 209 -1.34 9.70 -0.24
N VAL A 210 -2.65 9.51 -0.35
CA VAL A 210 -3.61 9.70 0.75
C VAL A 210 -4.35 8.39 0.96
N LEU A 211 -4.17 7.81 2.14
CA LEU A 211 -4.95 6.66 2.58
C LEU A 211 -6.15 7.17 3.41
N ALA A 212 -7.30 6.55 3.28
CA ALA A 212 -8.46 6.91 4.07
C ALA A 212 -9.23 5.69 4.53
N PHE A 213 -9.61 5.63 5.81
CA PHE A 213 -10.64 4.71 6.26
C PHE A 213 -12.00 5.19 5.80
N THR A 214 -12.83 4.28 5.32
CA THR A 214 -14.22 4.60 5.03
C THR A 214 -15.14 3.41 5.22
N ASP A 215 -16.32 3.66 5.74
CA ASP A 215 -17.42 2.71 5.87
C ASP A 215 -18.49 2.89 4.78
N GLY A 216 -18.21 3.73 3.78
CA GLY A 216 -19.10 4.09 2.68
C GLY A 216 -19.95 5.32 2.95
N LYS A 217 -19.94 5.87 4.17
CA LYS A 217 -20.65 7.09 4.58
C LYS A 217 -19.67 8.11 5.17
N THR A 218 -18.91 7.66 6.14
CA THR A 218 -17.86 8.42 6.80
C THR A 218 -16.52 8.14 6.12
N VAL A 219 -15.69 9.15 5.99
CA VAL A 219 -14.32 9.02 5.51
C VAL A 219 -13.38 9.73 6.47
N VAL A 220 -12.28 9.08 6.83
CA VAL A 220 -11.23 9.61 7.68
C VAL A 220 -9.90 9.48 6.95
N PRO A 221 -9.43 10.55 6.29
CA PRO A 221 -8.10 10.56 5.69
C PRO A 221 -7.03 10.41 6.76
N LEU A 222 -5.97 9.69 6.42
CA LEU A 222 -4.77 9.53 7.23
C LEU A 222 -3.71 10.55 6.79
N PRO A 223 -2.61 10.72 7.55
CA PRO A 223 -1.54 11.60 7.14
C PRO A 223 -1.10 11.32 5.72
N SER A 224 -0.98 12.37 4.90
CA SER A 224 -0.50 12.22 3.53
C SER A 224 0.94 11.69 3.51
N SER A 225 1.31 11.01 2.46
CA SER A 225 2.66 10.47 2.32
C SER A 225 3.26 10.73 0.94
N MET A 226 4.56 10.62 0.84
CA MET A 226 5.33 10.72 -0.39
C MET A 226 6.16 9.46 -0.56
N ASP A 227 5.76 8.64 -1.52
CA ASP A 227 6.48 7.44 -1.91
C ASP A 227 7.58 7.76 -2.94
N HIS A 228 8.67 6.99 -2.92
CA HIS A 228 9.77 7.07 -3.86
C HIS A 228 9.78 5.79 -4.70
N LYS A 229 9.08 5.82 -5.84
CA LYS A 229 8.77 4.63 -6.64
C LYS A 229 9.94 4.11 -7.49
N ARG A 230 10.91 4.96 -7.83
CA ARG A 230 12.05 4.55 -8.66
C ARG A 230 13.11 3.83 -7.84
N ALA A 231 13.77 2.86 -8.46
CA ALA A 231 14.79 2.05 -7.81
C ALA A 231 16.04 2.85 -7.41
N GLY A 232 16.47 3.81 -8.23
CA GLY A 232 17.70 4.56 -8.04
C GLY A 232 17.49 6.00 -7.55
N ASP A 233 18.54 6.58 -6.98
CA ASP A 233 18.59 7.97 -6.55
C ASP A 233 18.26 8.93 -7.69
N GLY A 234 17.69 10.09 -7.37
CA GLY A 234 17.25 11.07 -8.34
C GLY A 234 16.09 10.59 -9.22
N ASP A 235 15.28 9.67 -8.72
CA ASP A 235 14.16 9.05 -9.42
C ASP A 235 14.57 8.41 -10.76
N THR A 236 15.66 7.66 -10.73
CA THR A 236 16.20 6.93 -11.87
C THR A 236 15.90 5.43 -11.79
N GLY A 237 16.13 4.72 -12.90
CA GLY A 237 15.92 3.27 -12.97
C GLY A 237 14.45 2.87 -13.13
N LEU A 238 14.17 1.60 -12.85
CA LEU A 238 12.84 1.01 -13.01
C LEU A 238 11.87 1.41 -11.89
N ASN A 239 10.58 1.37 -12.19
CA ASN A 239 9.54 1.45 -11.18
C ASN A 239 9.58 0.23 -10.25
N THR A 240 9.33 0.47 -8.97
CA THR A 240 9.28 -0.55 -7.91
C THR A 240 7.96 -0.46 -7.15
N GLY A 241 7.81 -1.26 -6.13
CA GLY A 241 6.71 -1.11 -5.16
C GLY A 241 6.90 0.03 -4.15
N GLY A 242 7.97 0.84 -4.28
CA GLY A 242 8.38 1.90 -3.36
C GLY A 242 9.68 1.56 -2.63
N MET A 243 10.61 2.51 -2.63
CA MET A 243 11.94 2.40 -2.00
C MET A 243 12.05 3.16 -0.68
N GLY A 244 11.01 3.90 -0.34
CA GLY A 244 10.90 4.62 0.92
C GLY A 244 9.78 5.64 0.88
N VAL A 245 9.28 5.98 2.05
CA VAL A 245 8.14 6.87 2.23
C VAL A 245 8.38 7.81 3.38
N ILE A 246 7.95 9.04 3.20
CA ILE A 246 7.85 10.02 4.29
C ILE A 246 6.38 10.41 4.53
N ALA A 247 6.05 10.76 5.75
CA ALA A 247 4.74 11.32 6.13
C ALA A 247 4.88 12.31 7.29
N PRO A 248 4.13 13.45 7.28
CA PRO A 248 3.26 13.89 6.19
C PRO A 248 4.06 14.40 4.97
N ASN A 249 3.40 14.45 3.80
CA ASN A 249 3.96 15.01 2.58
C ASN A 249 3.91 16.55 2.64
N PRO A 250 5.05 17.29 2.62
CA PRO A 250 5.06 18.74 2.79
C PRO A 250 4.46 19.52 1.62
N PHE A 251 4.28 18.88 0.45
CA PHE A 251 3.57 19.50 -0.68
C PHE A 251 2.04 19.48 -0.50
N TYR A 252 1.52 18.60 0.37
CA TYR A 252 0.09 18.47 0.64
C TYR A 252 -0.34 19.46 1.74
N THR A 253 -0.56 20.71 1.33
CA THR A 253 -0.99 21.79 2.22
C THR A 253 -2.44 21.62 2.64
N LYS A 254 -2.88 22.33 3.70
CA LYS A 254 -4.29 22.37 4.14
C LYS A 254 -5.24 22.75 3.01
N ALA A 255 -4.85 23.70 2.16
CA ALA A 255 -5.67 24.11 1.00
C ALA A 255 -5.78 22.97 -0.03
N ALA A 256 -4.70 22.24 -0.28
CA ALA A 256 -4.73 21.05 -1.15
C ALA A 256 -5.59 19.94 -0.54
N GLU A 257 -5.50 19.71 0.76
CA GLU A 257 -6.31 18.74 1.49
C GLU A 257 -7.81 19.04 1.37
N GLU A 258 -8.21 20.29 1.63
CA GLU A 258 -9.58 20.74 1.47
C GLU A 258 -10.08 20.55 0.03
N GLN A 259 -9.27 20.92 -0.96
CA GLN A 259 -9.61 20.74 -2.37
C GLN A 259 -9.76 19.27 -2.73
N VAL A 260 -8.82 18.40 -2.31
CA VAL A 260 -8.86 16.95 -2.53
C VAL A 260 -10.09 16.33 -1.88
N MET A 261 -10.42 16.75 -0.65
CA MET A 261 -11.61 16.29 0.04
C MET A 261 -12.87 16.58 -0.78
N GLN A 262 -13.04 17.81 -1.25
CA GLN A 262 -14.26 18.27 -1.91
C GLN A 262 -14.36 17.80 -3.37
N SER A 263 -13.23 17.75 -4.11
CA SER A 263 -13.26 17.46 -5.54
C SER A 263 -12.93 15.99 -5.88
N ILE A 264 -12.34 15.24 -4.96
CA ILE A 264 -11.89 13.86 -5.23
C ILE A 264 -12.47 12.86 -4.21
N ILE A 265 -12.18 13.02 -2.90
CA ILE A 265 -12.50 11.98 -1.91
C ILE A 265 -14.01 11.79 -1.77
N LEU A 266 -14.75 12.84 -1.44
CA LEU A 266 -16.21 12.77 -1.30
C LEU A 266 -16.91 12.40 -2.60
N PRO A 267 -16.57 12.98 -3.77
CA PRO A 267 -17.14 12.53 -5.04
C PRO A 267 -16.88 11.07 -5.37
N THR A 268 -15.68 10.52 -5.05
CA THR A 268 -15.37 9.11 -5.26
C THR A 268 -16.28 8.19 -4.45
N LEU A 269 -16.48 8.50 -3.16
CA LEU A 269 -17.35 7.71 -2.30
C LEU A 269 -18.83 7.77 -2.78
N ASN A 270 -19.28 8.96 -3.14
CA ASN A 270 -20.63 9.14 -3.68
C ASN A 270 -20.82 8.38 -5.00
N ALA A 271 -19.83 8.43 -5.89
CA ALA A 271 -19.84 7.71 -7.15
C ALA A 271 -19.91 6.19 -6.93
N MET A 272 -19.06 5.64 -6.04
CA MET A 272 -19.08 4.21 -5.70
C MET A 272 -20.43 3.78 -5.11
N ASN A 273 -21.03 4.60 -4.26
CA ASN A 273 -22.35 4.34 -3.71
C ASN A 273 -23.45 4.38 -4.79
N ALA A 274 -23.39 5.37 -5.69
CA ALA A 274 -24.33 5.50 -6.80
C ALA A 274 -24.27 4.32 -7.79
N GLU A 275 -23.08 3.71 -7.95
CA GLU A 275 -22.90 2.49 -8.74
C GLU A 275 -23.27 1.20 -7.97
N GLY A 276 -23.82 1.31 -6.75
CA GLY A 276 -24.13 0.14 -5.91
C GLY A 276 -22.91 -0.63 -5.42
N ARG A 277 -21.74 0.01 -5.40
CA ARG A 277 -20.43 -0.56 -5.04
C ARG A 277 -19.85 0.08 -3.79
N THR A 278 -20.66 0.22 -2.73
CA THR A 278 -20.24 0.86 -1.47
C THR A 278 -18.90 0.32 -0.99
N PHE A 279 -17.92 1.22 -0.87
CA PHE A 279 -16.58 0.86 -0.44
C PHE A 279 -16.47 0.91 1.08
N ARG A 280 -15.98 -0.19 1.70
CA ARG A 280 -15.67 -0.26 3.12
C ARG A 280 -14.27 -0.83 3.30
N GLY A 281 -13.38 -0.08 3.95
CA GLY A 281 -11.99 -0.48 4.12
C GLY A 281 -11.05 0.70 4.13
N CYS A 282 -9.81 0.48 3.71
CA CYS A 282 -8.83 1.51 3.43
C CYS A 282 -8.80 1.78 1.93
N LEU A 283 -9.21 2.97 1.51
CA LEU A 283 -9.10 3.43 0.13
C LEU A 283 -7.87 4.33 0.00
N TYR A 284 -7.02 4.01 -0.97
CA TYR A 284 -5.83 4.79 -1.28
C TYR A 284 -6.06 5.63 -2.53
N PHE A 285 -5.70 6.88 -2.44
CA PHE A 285 -5.74 7.87 -3.51
C PHE A 285 -4.30 8.24 -3.90
N GLY A 286 -3.85 7.82 -5.09
CA GLY A 286 -2.64 8.32 -5.72
C GLY A 286 -2.95 9.60 -6.48
N LEU A 287 -2.35 10.70 -6.07
CA LEU A 287 -2.67 12.04 -6.54
C LEU A 287 -1.44 12.71 -7.16
N MET A 288 -1.68 13.56 -8.16
CA MET A 288 -0.73 14.55 -8.67
C MET A 288 -1.24 15.95 -8.34
N LEU A 289 -0.42 16.76 -7.66
CA LEU A 289 -0.72 18.17 -7.42
C LEU A 289 -0.26 18.98 -8.63
N THR A 290 -1.13 19.10 -9.63
CA THR A 290 -0.82 19.84 -10.86
C THR A 290 -1.04 21.34 -10.66
N PRO A 291 -0.48 22.22 -11.55
CA PRO A 291 -0.77 23.66 -11.53
C PRO A 291 -2.26 23.99 -11.65
N ASN A 292 -3.05 23.10 -12.22
CA ASN A 292 -4.50 23.26 -12.41
C ASN A 292 -5.33 22.57 -11.28
N GLY A 293 -4.70 22.21 -10.15
CA GLY A 293 -5.31 21.54 -9.03
C GLY A 293 -4.97 20.04 -8.95
N PRO A 294 -5.42 19.35 -7.88
CA PRO A 294 -5.15 17.95 -7.68
C PRO A 294 -5.88 17.07 -8.71
N ARG A 295 -5.20 16.03 -9.20
CA ARG A 295 -5.77 15.02 -10.11
C ARG A 295 -5.45 13.61 -9.64
N VAL A 296 -6.39 12.70 -9.81
CA VAL A 296 -6.19 11.29 -9.47
C VAL A 296 -5.30 10.62 -10.52
N ILE A 297 -4.22 9.98 -10.07
CA ILE A 297 -3.38 9.11 -10.88
C ILE A 297 -3.96 7.70 -10.90
N GLU A 298 -4.31 7.20 -9.71
CA GLU A 298 -4.84 5.85 -9.50
C GLU A 298 -5.54 5.74 -8.14
N TYR A 299 -6.38 4.71 -8.01
CA TYR A 299 -6.89 4.22 -6.74
C TYR A 299 -6.28 2.88 -6.41
N ASN A 300 -6.13 2.60 -5.09
CA ASN A 300 -5.91 1.25 -4.62
C ASN A 300 -6.94 0.91 -3.54
N CYS A 301 -7.50 -0.30 -3.59
CA CYS A 301 -8.60 -0.73 -2.72
C CYS A 301 -8.13 -1.25 -1.35
N ARG A 302 -6.93 -0.86 -0.94
CA ARG A 302 -6.20 -1.40 0.20
C ARG A 302 -5.16 -0.41 0.73
N PHE A 303 -4.57 -0.77 1.86
CA PHE A 303 -3.39 -0.08 2.37
C PHE A 303 -2.22 -0.08 1.38
N GLY A 304 -1.44 1.00 1.33
CA GLY A 304 -0.22 1.10 0.54
C GLY A 304 0.96 0.33 1.16
N ASP A 305 1.94 -0.02 0.36
CA ASP A 305 3.19 -0.65 0.78
C ASP A 305 4.36 -0.06 -0.03
N PRO A 306 5.20 0.83 0.55
CA PRO A 306 5.48 0.98 1.98
C PRO A 306 4.78 2.13 2.72
N GLU A 307 3.74 2.77 2.17
CA GLU A 307 3.10 3.92 2.82
C GLU A 307 2.57 3.58 4.22
N THR A 308 2.01 2.39 4.40
CA THR A 308 1.46 1.95 5.70
C THR A 308 2.51 1.95 6.80
N GLN A 309 3.73 1.55 6.49
CA GLN A 309 4.83 1.50 7.44
C GLN A 309 5.23 2.88 7.96
N ALA A 310 4.97 3.95 7.19
CA ALA A 310 5.21 5.33 7.59
C ALA A 310 3.96 6.00 8.20
N VAL A 311 2.78 5.78 7.60
CA VAL A 311 1.53 6.46 7.96
C VAL A 311 0.91 5.87 9.23
N LEU A 312 0.85 4.55 9.36
CA LEU A 312 0.16 3.89 10.45
C LEU A 312 0.74 4.18 11.85
N PRO A 313 2.07 4.38 12.03
CA PRO A 313 2.63 4.83 13.31
C PRO A 313 2.19 6.24 13.73
N LEU A 314 1.69 7.07 12.81
CA LEU A 314 1.14 8.41 13.08
C LEU A 314 -0.36 8.39 13.40
N VAL A 315 -1.02 7.24 13.29
CA VAL A 315 -2.44 7.08 13.64
C VAL A 315 -2.56 6.67 15.10
N GLU A 316 -3.20 7.49 15.91
CA GLU A 316 -3.49 7.19 17.31
C GLU A 316 -4.86 6.51 17.42
N GLY A 317 -5.01 5.65 18.42
CA GLY A 317 -6.22 4.86 18.63
C GLY A 317 -6.02 3.36 18.41
N ASP A 318 -7.06 2.61 18.69
CA ASP A 318 -7.07 1.16 18.56
C ASP A 318 -7.41 0.76 17.12
N LEU A 319 -6.41 0.25 16.36
CA LEU A 319 -6.60 -0.12 14.96
C LEU A 319 -7.66 -1.22 14.78
N LEU A 320 -7.77 -2.16 15.72
CA LEU A 320 -8.77 -3.22 15.63
C LEU A 320 -10.18 -2.63 15.74
N GLU A 321 -10.41 -1.71 16.67
CA GLU A 321 -11.71 -1.03 16.81
C GLU A 321 -12.04 -0.19 15.58
N ILE A 322 -11.04 0.50 15.00
CA ILE A 322 -11.22 1.26 13.75
C ILE A 322 -11.63 0.32 12.60
N MET A 323 -10.98 -0.83 12.46
CA MET A 323 -11.31 -1.82 11.42
C MET A 323 -12.71 -2.42 11.63
N ILE A 324 -13.06 -2.74 12.87
CA ILE A 324 -14.41 -3.24 13.22
C ILE A 324 -15.48 -2.17 12.92
N ALA A 325 -15.26 -0.92 13.33
CA ALA A 325 -16.18 0.18 13.09
C ALA A 325 -16.35 0.45 11.58
N THR A 326 -15.26 0.41 10.82
CA THR A 326 -15.29 0.52 9.35
C THR A 326 -16.20 -0.54 8.71
N GLN A 327 -16.05 -1.79 9.14
CA GLN A 327 -16.88 -2.89 8.65
C GLN A 327 -18.34 -2.77 9.10
N ALA A 328 -18.56 -2.34 10.33
CA ALA A 328 -19.90 -2.21 10.91
C ALA A 328 -20.70 -1.01 10.37
N GLY A 329 -20.07 -0.07 9.68
CA GLY A 329 -20.71 1.18 9.21
C GLY A 329 -20.95 2.18 10.35
N THR A 330 -20.03 2.22 11.31
CA THR A 330 -20.08 3.05 12.52
C THR A 330 -18.77 3.83 12.73
N LEU A 331 -18.06 4.12 11.67
CA LEU A 331 -16.78 4.82 11.72
C LEU A 331 -16.91 6.23 12.28
N ASP A 332 -18.08 6.84 12.13
CA ASP A 332 -18.46 8.13 12.72
C ASP A 332 -18.43 8.16 14.26
N LYS A 333 -18.46 6.98 14.90
CA LYS A 333 -18.40 6.82 16.36
C LYS A 333 -17.01 6.48 16.88
N CYS A 334 -16.05 6.34 15.97
CA CYS A 334 -14.68 5.96 16.30
C CYS A 334 -13.82 7.21 16.46
N GLU A 335 -13.17 7.35 17.62
CA GLU A 335 -12.21 8.44 17.82
C GLU A 335 -10.88 8.05 17.16
N ILE A 336 -10.53 8.72 16.07
CA ILE A 336 -9.26 8.57 15.37
C ILE A 336 -8.51 9.89 15.47
N LYS A 337 -7.37 9.86 16.14
CA LYS A 337 -6.47 11.01 16.24
C LYS A 337 -5.25 10.77 15.36
N LEU A 338 -4.74 11.84 14.82
CA LEU A 338 -3.50 11.85 14.04
C LEU A 338 -2.43 12.57 14.83
N SER A 339 -1.24 12.02 14.87
CA SER A 339 -0.08 12.61 15.52
C SER A 339 0.47 13.76 14.67
N ASP A 340 0.94 14.81 15.34
CA ASP A 340 1.63 15.96 14.73
C ASP A 340 3.09 15.63 14.34
N LYS A 341 3.55 14.40 14.61
CA LYS A 341 4.91 13.95 14.31
C LYS A 341 5.11 13.66 12.82
N SER A 342 6.36 13.47 12.46
CA SER A 342 6.77 13.05 11.12
C SER A 342 7.36 11.66 11.17
N SER A 343 7.25 10.93 10.06
CA SER A 343 7.82 9.61 9.90
C SER A 343 8.58 9.46 8.60
N CYS A 344 9.56 8.56 8.61
CA CYS A 344 10.27 8.11 7.43
C CYS A 344 10.42 6.59 7.49
N CYS A 345 9.98 5.89 6.45
CA CYS A 345 10.24 4.47 6.24
C CYS A 345 11.26 4.33 5.11
N LEU A 346 12.47 3.86 5.41
CA LEU A 346 13.51 3.54 4.44
C LEU A 346 13.46 2.06 4.10
N VAL A 347 13.35 1.71 2.83
CA VAL A 347 13.33 0.33 2.36
C VAL A 347 14.75 -0.18 2.12
N LEU A 348 15.09 -1.30 2.74
CA LEU A 348 16.28 -2.08 2.44
C LEU A 348 15.89 -3.20 1.49
N ALA A 349 16.49 -3.22 0.31
CA ALA A 349 16.19 -4.16 -0.78
C ALA A 349 17.37 -5.08 -1.07
N SER A 350 17.08 -6.24 -1.67
CA SER A 350 18.09 -7.14 -2.24
C SER A 350 18.72 -6.50 -3.49
N GLY A 351 20.02 -6.63 -3.65
CA GLY A 351 20.74 -6.15 -4.83
C GLY A 351 20.19 -6.79 -6.11
N GLY A 352 19.92 -5.95 -7.09
CA GLY A 352 19.27 -6.33 -8.36
C GLY A 352 17.75 -6.14 -8.39
N TYR A 353 17.10 -5.84 -7.25
CA TYR A 353 15.67 -5.48 -7.24
C TYR A 353 15.43 -4.19 -8.07
N PRO A 354 14.35 -4.09 -8.89
CA PRO A 354 13.16 -4.95 -8.99
C PRO A 354 13.27 -6.09 -10.02
N GLU A 355 14.43 -6.35 -10.60
CA GLU A 355 14.62 -7.39 -11.59
C GLU A 355 15.00 -8.74 -10.94
N LYS A 356 16.22 -9.22 -11.18
CA LYS A 356 16.71 -10.49 -10.61
C LYS A 356 17.53 -10.20 -9.36
N TYR A 357 17.21 -10.90 -8.28
CA TYR A 357 17.94 -10.82 -7.03
C TYR A 357 18.08 -12.19 -6.37
N GLU A 358 19.15 -12.36 -5.61
CA GLU A 358 19.41 -13.55 -4.83
C GLU A 358 18.64 -13.54 -3.52
N LYS A 359 18.26 -14.73 -3.05
CA LYS A 359 17.58 -14.94 -1.78
C LYS A 359 18.45 -15.77 -0.84
N GLY A 360 18.06 -15.85 0.45
CA GLY A 360 18.76 -16.70 1.44
C GLY A 360 19.99 -16.04 2.04
N LYS A 361 20.21 -14.74 1.84
CA LYS A 361 21.30 -14.00 2.48
C LYS A 361 20.98 -13.77 3.95
N LEU A 362 21.92 -14.08 4.84
CA LEU A 362 21.78 -13.89 6.29
C LEU A 362 21.62 -12.38 6.59
N ILE A 363 20.66 -12.07 7.45
CA ILE A 363 20.42 -10.72 7.94
C ILE A 363 20.93 -10.62 9.37
N THR A 364 21.82 -9.66 9.62
CA THR A 364 22.38 -9.40 10.95
C THR A 364 22.14 -7.98 11.39
N PHE A 365 22.10 -7.77 12.69
CA PHE A 365 21.84 -6.49 13.32
C PHE A 365 22.96 -6.18 14.33
N ASP A 366 23.41 -4.92 14.36
CA ASP A 366 24.39 -4.45 15.35
C ASP A 366 23.68 -4.10 16.67
N GLY A 367 23.45 -5.10 17.51
CA GLY A 367 22.68 -4.95 18.75
C GLY A 367 21.17 -4.88 18.54
N ASP A 368 20.45 -4.30 19.51
CA ASP A 368 19.01 -4.08 19.42
C ASP A 368 18.71 -2.74 18.71
N VAL A 369 18.68 -2.80 17.37
CA VAL A 369 18.49 -1.60 16.53
C VAL A 369 17.16 -0.89 16.81
N GLU A 370 16.09 -1.61 17.11
CA GLU A 370 14.78 -1.00 17.41
C GLU A 370 14.86 -0.22 18.72
N ALA A 371 15.35 -0.82 19.79
CA ALA A 371 15.46 -0.15 21.08
C ALA A 371 16.51 0.96 21.09
N ASP A 372 17.71 0.68 20.54
CA ASP A 372 18.84 1.63 20.56
C ASP A 372 18.60 2.89 19.72
N CYS A 373 17.93 2.74 18.58
CA CYS A 373 17.66 3.84 17.64
C CYS A 373 16.24 4.43 17.78
N GLY A 374 15.35 3.78 18.55
CA GLY A 374 13.95 4.15 18.68
C GLY A 374 13.23 4.15 17.32
N VAL A 375 13.38 3.07 16.58
CA VAL A 375 12.77 2.84 15.27
C VAL A 375 11.92 1.57 15.30
N CYS A 376 11.09 1.37 14.27
CA CYS A 376 10.43 0.10 14.02
C CYS A 376 11.01 -0.56 12.77
N ILE A 377 11.31 -1.86 12.85
CA ILE A 377 11.77 -2.66 11.71
C ILE A 377 10.62 -3.54 11.23
N PHE A 378 10.11 -3.24 10.05
CA PHE A 378 9.05 -4.02 9.42
C PHE A 378 9.65 -5.00 8.41
N HIS A 379 9.51 -6.28 8.69
CA HIS A 379 9.95 -7.35 7.80
C HIS A 379 8.99 -7.49 6.63
N ALA A 380 9.53 -7.54 5.41
CA ALA A 380 8.81 -7.80 4.17
C ALA A 380 9.30 -9.14 3.59
N GLY A 381 10.27 -9.10 2.69
CA GLY A 381 10.84 -10.29 2.07
C GLY A 381 11.85 -11.00 2.97
N THR A 382 11.42 -11.52 4.11
CA THR A 382 12.25 -12.27 5.04
C THR A 382 11.62 -13.61 5.42
N LYS A 383 12.46 -14.57 5.80
CA LYS A 383 12.05 -15.84 6.41
C LYS A 383 13.08 -16.23 7.49
N LEU A 384 12.72 -17.16 8.36
CA LEU A 384 13.67 -17.77 9.28
C LEU A 384 14.67 -18.63 8.50
N GLY A 385 15.92 -18.66 8.94
CA GLY A 385 16.98 -19.51 8.36
C GLY A 385 16.60 -20.99 8.41
N THR A 386 16.15 -21.44 9.60
CA THR A 386 15.46 -22.71 9.82
C THR A 386 14.24 -22.44 10.72
N PRO A 387 13.24 -23.34 10.81
CA PRO A 387 12.06 -23.13 11.64
C PRO A 387 12.35 -22.77 13.11
N ASP A 388 13.42 -23.35 13.68
CA ASP A 388 13.83 -23.14 15.06
C ASP A 388 14.93 -22.06 15.22
N SER A 389 15.38 -21.44 14.12
CA SER A 389 16.43 -20.44 14.14
C SER A 389 15.91 -19.09 14.62
N SER A 390 16.75 -18.34 15.33
CA SER A 390 16.57 -16.91 15.56
C SER A 390 17.08 -16.05 14.40
N GLU A 391 17.73 -16.65 13.41
CA GLU A 391 18.33 -15.94 12.29
C GLU A 391 17.30 -15.68 11.18
N PHE A 392 17.37 -14.51 10.60
CA PHE A 392 16.58 -14.12 9.44
C PHE A 392 17.42 -14.19 8.17
N VAL A 393 16.79 -14.60 7.08
CA VAL A 393 17.39 -14.56 5.74
C VAL A 393 16.47 -13.86 4.75
N THR A 394 17.04 -13.26 3.70
CA THR A 394 16.28 -12.60 2.64
C THR A 394 15.45 -13.63 1.87
N SER A 395 14.21 -13.26 1.50
CA SER A 395 13.29 -14.09 0.72
C SER A 395 12.55 -13.31 -0.38
N GLY A 396 12.75 -11.99 -0.46
CA GLY A 396 12.09 -11.10 -1.41
C GLY A 396 12.98 -9.97 -1.88
N GLY A 397 12.44 -9.12 -2.77
CA GLY A 397 13.14 -7.96 -3.31
C GLY A 397 13.25 -6.84 -2.28
N ARG A 398 12.11 -6.34 -1.76
CA ARG A 398 12.09 -5.48 -0.58
C ARG A 398 12.19 -6.37 0.65
N VAL A 399 13.21 -6.17 1.47
CA VAL A 399 13.56 -7.06 2.58
C VAL A 399 13.03 -6.53 3.89
N LEU A 400 13.37 -5.28 4.22
CA LEU A 400 13.00 -4.61 5.47
C LEU A 400 12.55 -3.17 5.19
N GLY A 401 11.65 -2.65 6.01
CA GLY A 401 11.34 -1.22 6.13
C GLY A 401 11.80 -0.71 7.49
N ILE A 402 12.69 0.26 7.50
CA ILE A 402 13.18 0.91 8.73
C ILE A 402 12.39 2.18 8.93
N THR A 403 11.52 2.20 9.94
CA THR A 403 10.63 3.33 10.20
C THR A 403 11.01 4.08 11.47
N ALA A 404 11.30 5.35 11.32
CA ALA A 404 11.48 6.29 12.43
C ALA A 404 10.32 7.26 12.51
N VAL A 405 9.86 7.58 13.74
CA VAL A 405 8.89 8.62 14.05
C VAL A 405 9.57 9.66 14.94
N ARG A 406 9.54 10.94 14.55
CA ARG A 406 10.19 12.04 15.28
C ARG A 406 9.31 13.29 15.21
N ASP A 407 9.71 14.30 15.97
CA ASP A 407 8.99 15.58 15.98
C ASP A 407 9.14 16.33 14.65
N THR A 408 10.25 16.14 13.94
CA THR A 408 10.49 16.74 12.63
C THR A 408 10.80 15.69 11.56
N LEU A 409 10.51 16.02 10.30
CA LEU A 409 10.83 15.16 9.17
C LEU A 409 12.35 14.93 9.02
N GLU A 410 13.16 15.96 9.27
CA GLU A 410 14.62 15.86 9.18
C GLU A 410 15.17 14.86 10.19
N GLU A 411 14.67 14.88 11.43
CA GLU A 411 15.06 13.92 12.46
C GLU A 411 14.60 12.51 12.14
N ALA A 412 13.37 12.34 11.59
CA ALA A 412 12.85 11.04 11.19
C ALA A 412 13.70 10.42 10.07
N VAL A 413 14.01 11.20 9.04
CA VAL A 413 14.89 10.77 7.94
C VAL A 413 16.26 10.35 8.47
N ARG A 414 16.91 11.23 9.27
CA ARG A 414 18.24 10.96 9.83
C ARG A 414 18.25 9.69 10.70
N ALA A 415 17.23 9.49 11.53
CA ALA A 415 17.12 8.32 12.40
C ALA A 415 16.92 7.01 11.61
N ALA A 416 16.09 7.04 10.55
CA ALA A 416 15.88 5.88 9.69
C ALA A 416 17.19 5.45 8.98
N TYR A 417 17.95 6.41 8.44
CA TYR A 417 19.23 6.12 7.81
C TYR A 417 20.28 5.59 8.81
N ALA A 418 20.41 6.22 9.98
CA ALA A 418 21.34 5.78 11.01
C ALA A 418 21.04 4.35 11.49
N ALA A 419 19.76 4.00 11.63
CA ALA A 419 19.35 2.64 11.98
C ALA A 419 19.62 1.64 10.84
N ALA A 420 19.42 2.06 9.59
CA ALA A 420 19.66 1.21 8.42
C ALA A 420 21.15 0.82 8.24
N GLU A 421 22.09 1.66 8.68
CA GLU A 421 23.51 1.34 8.68
C GLU A 421 23.86 0.17 9.60
N ARG A 422 23.08 -0.05 10.66
CA ARG A 422 23.24 -1.14 11.64
C ARG A 422 22.59 -2.47 11.21
N VAL A 423 22.02 -2.54 10.00
CA VAL A 423 21.42 -3.75 9.45
C VAL A 423 22.26 -4.22 8.26
N HIS A 424 22.65 -5.49 8.25
CA HIS A 424 23.57 -6.03 7.26
C HIS A 424 22.99 -7.29 6.59
N PHE A 425 23.14 -7.38 5.30
CA PHE A 425 23.01 -8.59 4.49
C PHE A 425 23.75 -8.37 3.16
N ASP A 426 24.25 -9.45 2.57
CA ASP A 426 24.99 -9.39 1.32
C ASP A 426 24.11 -8.86 0.18
N GLY A 427 24.62 -7.87 -0.55
CA GLY A 427 23.88 -7.17 -1.59
C GLY A 427 22.80 -6.22 -1.08
N LYS A 428 22.86 -5.78 0.18
CA LYS A 428 21.93 -4.74 0.70
C LYS A 428 21.99 -3.49 -0.15
N TYR A 429 20.82 -3.01 -0.56
CA TYR A 429 20.64 -1.78 -1.31
C TYR A 429 19.53 -0.92 -0.69
N SER A 430 19.71 0.37 -0.66
CA SER A 430 18.70 1.38 -0.33
C SER A 430 19.00 2.67 -1.09
N ARG A 431 17.98 3.48 -1.35
CA ARG A 431 18.20 4.84 -1.89
C ARG A 431 18.81 5.73 -0.80
N SER A 432 19.63 6.70 -1.23
CA SER A 432 20.28 7.67 -0.33
C SER A 432 19.53 9.01 -0.25
N ASP A 433 18.47 9.19 -1.04
CA ASP A 433 17.78 10.48 -1.23
C ASP A 433 16.31 10.48 -0.75
N ILE A 434 15.88 9.47 0.00
CA ILE A 434 14.51 9.42 0.56
C ILE A 434 14.24 10.65 1.42
N GLY A 435 13.20 11.42 1.06
CA GLY A 435 12.80 12.63 1.75
C GLY A 435 13.61 13.89 1.43
N LEU A 436 14.69 13.82 0.65
CA LEU A 436 15.54 15.00 0.40
C LEU A 436 14.82 16.13 -0.35
N SER A 437 13.97 15.81 -1.33
CA SER A 437 13.15 16.81 -2.04
C SER A 437 12.18 17.52 -1.09
N ALA A 438 11.54 16.75 -0.22
CA ALA A 438 10.62 17.25 0.78
C ALA A 438 11.31 18.14 1.83
N LEU A 439 12.50 17.78 2.28
CA LEU A 439 13.30 18.59 3.21
C LEU A 439 13.72 19.92 2.59
N ARG A 440 14.06 19.94 1.29
CA ARG A 440 14.35 21.19 0.56
C ARG A 440 13.14 22.11 0.51
N GLU A 441 11.98 21.58 0.18
CA GLU A 441 10.72 22.32 0.13
C GLU A 441 10.32 22.88 1.51
N SER A 442 10.45 22.07 2.57
CA SER A 442 10.16 22.50 3.95
C SER A 442 11.06 23.65 4.39
N ARG A 443 12.33 23.66 4.00
CA ARG A 443 13.27 24.76 4.30
C ARG A 443 12.90 26.03 3.56
N LEU A 444 12.45 25.96 2.32
CA LEU A 444 12.01 27.10 1.51
C LEU A 444 10.74 27.78 2.07
N LYS A 445 9.87 27.02 2.75
CA LYS A 445 8.65 27.56 3.34
C LYS A 445 8.86 28.18 4.73
N ASN A 446 9.94 27.84 5.43
CA ASN A 446 10.25 28.28 6.78
C ASN A 446 11.34 29.35 6.84
N GLY A 447 12.00 29.70 5.74
CA GLY A 447 12.99 30.77 5.59
C GLY A 447 12.42 31.97 4.84
#